data_75c67b9922b91ebd11d1615054150bea
#
_entry.id   75c67b9922b91ebd11d1615054150bea
#
_cell.length_a   1.000
_cell.length_b   1.000
_cell.length_c   1.000
_cell.angle_alpha   90.00
_cell.angle_beta   90.00
_cell.angle_gamma   90.00
#
_symmetry.space_group_name_H-M   'P 1'
#
loop_
_entity.id
_entity.type
_entity.pdbx_description
1 polymer ?
#
loop_
_entity_poly.entity_id
_entity_poly.type
_entity_poly.pdbx_seq_one_letter_code
_entity_poly.pdbx_strand_id
1 'polypeptide(L)'
;EVDQWLAKVDEYLKQEEQRMAEEKAEADRRAAIKERSAKAFQQVLTHFERIANAPTIEAANTHIQEALTLFASAQVPVLIVISTSPSGSKDYDRPTTIRKYLDYIKDQRRYERQAEQLKLDEQGKIKELELLKQ
;
A
#
# COMPACT_ATOMS: atom_id res chain seq x y z
N GLU A 1 -31.47 41.68 -20.98
CA GLU A 1 -30.00 41.61 -21.00
C GLU A 1 -29.43 41.40 -19.58
N VAL A 2 -29.97 42.08 -18.57
CA VAL A 2 -29.60 41.89 -17.20
C VAL A 2 -29.92 40.46 -16.73
N ASP A 3 -31.05 39.90 -17.19
CA ASP A 3 -31.46 38.54 -16.84
C ASP A 3 -30.51 37.49 -17.44
N GLN A 4 -30.01 37.72 -18.65
CA GLN A 4 -29.04 36.83 -19.30
C GLN A 4 -27.70 36.81 -18.55
N TRP A 5 -27.28 37.97 -18.07
CA TRP A 5 -26.03 38.07 -17.29
C TRP A 5 -26.16 37.38 -15.94
N LEU A 6 -27.27 37.53 -15.25
CA LEU A 6 -27.54 36.84 -13.96
C LEU A 6 -27.60 35.31 -14.13
N ALA A 7 -28.21 34.84 -15.21
CA ALA A 7 -28.27 33.41 -15.53
C ALA A 7 -26.86 32.80 -15.72
N LYS A 8 -25.98 33.53 -16.39
CA LYS A 8 -24.58 33.10 -16.59
C LYS A 8 -23.79 33.04 -15.26
N VAL A 9 -24.01 33.99 -14.37
CA VAL A 9 -23.38 34.02 -13.07
C VAL A 9 -23.83 32.84 -12.21
N ASP A 10 -25.15 32.56 -12.22
CA ASP A 10 -25.69 31.40 -11.48
C ASP A 10 -25.12 30.07 -11.99
N GLU A 11 -25.00 29.93 -13.29
CA GLU A 11 -24.42 28.75 -13.91
C GLU A 11 -22.94 28.57 -13.53
N TYR A 12 -22.19 29.64 -13.55
CA TYR A 12 -20.79 29.63 -13.12
C TYR A 12 -20.64 29.20 -11.65
N LEU A 13 -21.46 29.73 -10.75
CA LEU A 13 -21.44 29.39 -9.33
C LEU A 13 -21.79 27.91 -9.10
N LYS A 14 -22.74 27.37 -9.83
CA LYS A 14 -23.10 25.95 -9.76
C LYS A 14 -21.94 25.06 -10.20
N GLN A 15 -21.23 25.43 -11.25
CA GLN A 15 -20.07 24.68 -11.74
C GLN A 15 -18.93 24.69 -10.70
N GLU A 16 -18.69 25.82 -10.05
CA GLU A 16 -17.70 25.93 -9.00
C GLU A 16 -18.03 25.06 -7.78
N GLU A 17 -19.29 25.05 -7.36
CA GLU A 17 -19.73 24.21 -6.25
C GLU A 17 -19.55 22.71 -6.55
N GLN A 18 -19.88 22.28 -7.77
CA GLN A 18 -19.70 20.89 -8.20
C GLN A 18 -18.24 20.52 -8.22
N ARG A 19 -17.38 21.38 -8.74
CA ARG A 19 -15.94 21.12 -8.79
C ARG A 19 -15.35 20.98 -7.39
N MET A 20 -15.72 21.84 -6.46
CA MET A 20 -15.27 21.77 -5.07
C MET A 20 -15.73 20.50 -4.39
N ALA A 21 -16.97 20.07 -4.63
CA ALA A 21 -17.51 18.84 -4.06
C ALA A 21 -16.78 17.60 -4.61
N GLU A 22 -16.46 17.58 -5.90
CA GLU A 22 -15.71 16.51 -6.54
C GLU A 22 -14.27 16.42 -6.00
N GLU A 23 -13.60 17.53 -5.85
CA GLU A 23 -12.24 17.59 -5.29
C GLU A 23 -12.21 17.06 -3.85
N LYS A 24 -13.20 17.43 -3.04
CA LYS A 24 -13.31 16.96 -1.66
C LYS A 24 -13.58 15.46 -1.60
N ALA A 25 -14.49 14.95 -2.42
CA ALA A 25 -14.80 13.54 -2.48
C ALA A 25 -13.59 12.71 -2.91
N GLU A 26 -12.80 13.22 -3.85
CA GLU A 26 -11.58 12.56 -4.29
C GLU A 26 -10.50 12.57 -3.19
N ALA A 27 -10.33 13.68 -2.49
CA ALA A 27 -9.41 13.78 -1.36
C ALA A 27 -9.80 12.84 -0.23
N ASP A 28 -11.10 12.74 0.09
CA ASP A 28 -11.62 11.83 1.11
C ASP A 28 -11.38 10.37 0.74
N ARG A 29 -11.54 10.01 -0.54
CA ARG A 29 -11.26 8.65 -1.03
C ARG A 29 -9.77 8.31 -0.93
N ARG A 30 -8.89 9.23 -1.29
CA ARG A 30 -7.44 9.05 -1.18
C ARG A 30 -7.01 8.85 0.28
N ALA A 31 -7.57 9.63 1.19
CA ALA A 31 -7.30 9.51 2.61
C ALA A 31 -7.77 8.16 3.15
N ALA A 32 -8.95 7.68 2.76
CA ALA A 32 -9.47 6.38 3.17
C ALA A 32 -8.62 5.22 2.66
N ILE A 33 -8.15 5.28 1.41
CA ILE A 33 -7.24 4.28 0.82
C ILE A 33 -5.92 4.26 1.57
N LYS A 34 -5.37 5.43 1.86
CA LYS A 34 -4.11 5.56 2.59
C LYS A 34 -4.21 4.98 4.00
N GLU A 35 -5.31 5.22 4.68
CA GLU A 35 -5.58 4.67 6.01
C GLU A 35 -5.69 3.14 5.99
N ARG A 36 -6.41 2.58 5.02
CA ARG A 36 -6.52 1.14 4.84
C ARG A 36 -5.16 0.50 4.56
N SER A 37 -4.36 1.11 3.70
CA SER A 37 -3.02 0.64 3.38
C SER A 37 -2.11 0.65 4.60
N ALA A 38 -2.18 1.70 5.43
CA ALA A 38 -1.41 1.80 6.65
C ALA A 38 -1.77 0.71 7.66
N LYS A 39 -3.08 0.43 7.83
CA LYS A 39 -3.54 -0.65 8.72
C LYS A 39 -3.12 -2.02 8.22
N ALA A 40 -3.23 -2.25 6.91
CA ALA A 40 -2.82 -3.51 6.29
C ALA A 40 -1.32 -3.72 6.48
N PHE A 41 -0.52 -2.67 6.32
CA PHE A 41 0.93 -2.76 6.53
C PHE A 41 1.29 -3.05 7.98
N GLN A 42 0.58 -2.49 8.95
CA GLN A 42 0.80 -2.80 10.36
C GLN A 42 0.54 -4.28 10.66
N GLN A 43 -0.49 -4.88 10.06
CA GLN A 43 -0.75 -6.31 10.16
C GLN A 43 0.38 -7.13 9.54
N VAL A 44 0.85 -6.72 8.38
CA VAL A 44 1.98 -7.38 7.70
C VAL A 44 3.23 -7.35 8.58
N LEU A 45 3.56 -6.20 9.17
CA LEU A 45 4.71 -6.07 10.06
C LEU A 45 4.61 -6.99 11.27
N THR A 46 3.42 -7.14 11.84
CA THR A 46 3.20 -8.06 12.96
C THR A 46 3.54 -9.49 12.57
N HIS A 47 3.12 -9.93 11.38
CA HIS A 47 3.46 -11.26 10.89
C HIS A 47 4.95 -11.40 10.57
N PHE A 48 5.58 -10.38 9.98
CA PHE A 48 7.02 -10.37 9.72
C PHE A 48 7.80 -10.55 11.03
N GLU A 49 7.41 -9.83 12.07
CA GLU A 49 8.03 -9.92 13.39
C GLU A 49 7.90 -11.32 13.96
N ARG A 50 6.72 -11.93 13.85
CA ARG A 50 6.48 -13.28 14.34
C ARG A 50 7.33 -14.30 13.62
N ILE A 51 7.49 -14.18 12.30
CA ILE A 51 8.34 -15.07 11.51
C ILE A 51 9.80 -14.92 11.93
N ALA A 52 10.28 -13.67 12.02
CA ALA A 52 11.68 -13.39 12.37
C ALA A 52 12.04 -13.88 13.79
N ASN A 53 11.10 -13.85 14.72
CA ASN A 53 11.30 -14.23 16.11
C ASN A 53 10.80 -15.64 16.44
N ALA A 54 10.37 -16.42 15.46
CA ALA A 54 9.85 -17.76 15.68
C ALA A 54 10.93 -18.67 16.30
N PRO A 55 10.61 -19.42 17.36
CA PRO A 55 11.60 -20.25 18.03
C PRO A 55 11.98 -21.51 17.24
N THR A 56 11.14 -21.94 16.31
CA THR A 56 11.37 -23.11 15.47
C THR A 56 11.02 -22.83 14.03
N ILE A 57 11.52 -23.66 13.11
CA ILE A 57 11.17 -23.60 11.70
C ILE A 57 9.67 -23.87 11.52
N GLU A 58 9.12 -24.81 12.28
CA GLU A 58 7.70 -25.16 12.22
C GLU A 58 6.82 -23.97 12.60
N ALA A 59 7.17 -23.26 13.69
CA ALA A 59 6.46 -22.06 14.10
C ALA A 59 6.57 -20.96 13.04
N ALA A 60 7.75 -20.77 12.44
CA ALA A 60 7.95 -19.82 11.35
C ALA A 60 7.06 -20.14 10.16
N ASN A 61 6.98 -21.40 9.76
CA ASN A 61 6.14 -21.84 8.64
C ASN A 61 4.65 -21.58 8.93
N THR A 62 4.19 -21.79 10.16
CA THR A 62 2.83 -21.47 10.58
C THR A 62 2.55 -19.98 10.42
N HIS A 63 3.45 -19.12 10.87
CA HIS A 63 3.31 -17.68 10.73
C HIS A 63 3.36 -17.23 9.26
N ILE A 64 4.15 -17.92 8.41
CA ILE A 64 4.18 -17.67 6.98
C ILE A 64 2.81 -17.97 6.36
N GLN A 65 2.18 -19.09 6.70
CA GLN A 65 0.86 -19.44 6.18
C GLN A 65 -0.19 -18.41 6.63
N GLU A 66 -0.14 -17.96 7.86
CA GLU A 66 -1.02 -16.91 8.37
C GLU A 66 -0.80 -15.59 7.61
N ALA A 67 0.45 -15.20 7.38
CA ALA A 67 0.78 -13.98 6.66
C ALA A 67 0.26 -14.01 5.21
N LEU A 68 0.36 -15.15 4.55
CA LEU A 68 -0.11 -15.32 3.16
C LEU A 68 -1.61 -15.07 3.02
N THR A 69 -2.40 -15.21 4.08
CA THR A 69 -3.83 -14.92 4.03
C THR A 69 -4.14 -13.44 3.82
N LEU A 70 -3.20 -12.55 4.09
CA LEU A 70 -3.34 -11.12 3.87
C LEU A 70 -3.12 -10.72 2.40
N PHE A 71 -2.54 -11.61 1.60
CA PHE A 71 -2.15 -11.33 0.22
C PHE A 71 -3.09 -12.02 -0.75
N ALA A 72 -3.22 -11.44 -1.94
CA ALA A 72 -4.08 -11.98 -3.00
C ALA A 72 -3.62 -13.39 -3.45
N SER A 73 -2.30 -13.62 -3.45
CA SER A 73 -1.71 -14.93 -3.75
C SER A 73 -0.28 -14.99 -3.21
N ALA A 74 0.31 -16.17 -3.20
CA ALA A 74 1.72 -16.36 -2.84
C ALA A 74 2.68 -15.75 -3.88
N GLN A 75 2.18 -15.39 -5.05
CA GLN A 75 2.95 -14.82 -6.15
C GLN A 75 2.89 -13.29 -6.20
N VAL A 76 2.26 -12.65 -5.22
CA VAL A 76 2.20 -11.18 -5.15
C VAL A 76 3.62 -10.62 -5.21
N PRO A 77 3.88 -9.64 -6.11
CA PRO A 77 5.22 -9.08 -6.24
C PRO A 77 5.60 -8.23 -5.02
N VAL A 78 6.82 -8.41 -4.56
CA VAL A 78 7.43 -7.60 -3.51
C VAL A 78 8.62 -6.89 -4.14
N LEU A 79 8.58 -5.55 -4.11
CA LEU A 79 9.63 -4.69 -4.62
C LEU A 79 10.34 -4.04 -3.44
N ILE A 80 11.67 -4.02 -3.47
CA ILE A 80 12.46 -3.41 -2.42
C ILE A 80 13.19 -2.21 -3.01
N VAL A 81 12.84 -1.01 -2.54
CA VAL A 81 13.45 0.24 -2.97
C VAL A 81 14.77 0.42 -2.23
N ILE A 82 15.87 0.46 -2.98
CA ILE A 82 17.22 0.63 -2.43
C ILE A 82 17.51 2.12 -2.23
N SER A 83 17.16 2.94 -3.23
CA SER A 83 17.41 4.37 -3.18
C SER A 83 16.43 5.11 -4.07
N THR A 84 16.24 6.41 -3.79
CA THR A 84 15.44 7.31 -4.61
C THR A 84 16.31 8.48 -5.03
N SER A 85 16.38 8.77 -6.35
CA SER A 85 17.13 9.90 -6.84
C SER A 85 16.41 11.23 -6.57
N PRO A 86 17.12 12.38 -6.65
CA PRO A 86 16.47 13.69 -6.50
C PRO A 86 15.37 13.95 -7.53
N SER A 87 15.43 13.29 -8.69
CA SER A 87 14.41 13.41 -9.74
C SER A 87 13.18 12.53 -9.48
N GLY A 88 13.17 11.74 -8.41
CA GLY A 88 12.07 10.85 -8.08
C GLY A 88 12.19 9.45 -8.66
N SER A 89 13.26 9.15 -9.39
CA SER A 89 13.51 7.79 -9.89
C SER A 89 13.93 6.88 -8.75
N LYS A 90 13.37 5.68 -8.72
CA LYS A 90 13.65 4.69 -7.68
C LYS A 90 14.52 3.57 -8.22
N ASP A 91 15.53 3.19 -7.45
CA ASP A 91 16.32 2.00 -7.73
C ASP A 91 15.77 0.84 -6.90
N TYR A 92 15.55 -0.29 -7.56
CA TYR A 92 14.97 -1.48 -6.93
C TYR A 92 16.01 -2.60 -6.85
N ASP A 93 15.92 -3.37 -5.78
CA ASP A 93 16.57 -4.67 -5.70
C ASP A 93 15.81 -5.66 -6.61
N ARG A 94 16.31 -6.90 -6.75
CA ARG A 94 15.65 -7.90 -7.57
C ARG A 94 14.20 -8.09 -7.12
N PRO A 95 13.22 -8.01 -8.05
CA PRO A 95 11.84 -8.33 -7.70
C PRO A 95 11.73 -9.74 -7.15
N THR A 96 10.93 -9.89 -6.10
CA THR A 96 10.66 -11.19 -5.50
C THR A 96 9.16 -11.37 -5.33
N THR A 97 8.73 -12.55 -4.88
CA THR A 97 7.34 -12.79 -4.51
C THR A 97 7.19 -12.74 -3.00
N ILE A 98 5.96 -12.54 -2.52
CA ILE A 98 5.72 -12.55 -1.08
C ILE A 98 6.14 -13.87 -0.44
N ARG A 99 5.92 -15.00 -1.10
CA ARG A 99 6.34 -16.29 -0.58
C ARG A 99 7.86 -16.36 -0.36
N LYS A 100 8.62 -15.95 -1.36
CA LYS A 100 10.08 -15.92 -1.26
C LYS A 100 10.58 -14.94 -0.21
N TYR A 101 9.91 -13.78 -0.09
CA TYR A 101 10.27 -12.79 0.91
C TYR A 101 10.02 -13.32 2.33
N LEU A 102 8.91 -14.01 2.56
CA LEU A 102 8.62 -14.62 3.86
C LEU A 102 9.64 -15.72 4.20
N ASP A 103 10.05 -16.52 3.22
CA ASP A 103 11.12 -17.52 3.42
C ASP A 103 12.45 -16.82 3.76
N TYR A 104 12.74 -15.68 3.13
CA TYR A 104 13.91 -14.87 3.44
C TYR A 104 13.90 -14.42 4.91
N ILE A 105 12.75 -13.93 5.41
CA ILE A 105 12.61 -13.52 6.81
C ILE A 105 12.89 -14.70 7.74
N LYS A 106 12.34 -15.87 7.41
CA LYS A 106 12.56 -17.09 8.19
C LYS A 106 14.04 -17.46 8.28
N ASP A 107 14.75 -17.38 7.15
CA ASP A 107 16.16 -17.77 7.05
C ASP A 107 17.09 -16.72 7.69
N GLN A 108 16.86 -15.44 7.41
CA GLN A 108 17.75 -14.37 7.81
C GLN A 108 17.35 -13.73 9.14
N ARG A 109 16.13 -13.93 9.60
CA ARG A 109 15.54 -13.30 10.80
C ARG A 109 15.60 -11.78 10.76
N ARG A 110 15.42 -11.23 9.54
CA ARG A 110 15.46 -9.79 9.26
C ARG A 110 14.35 -9.44 8.31
N TYR A 111 13.84 -8.22 8.41
CA TYR A 111 12.81 -7.71 7.51
C TYR A 111 12.85 -6.20 7.44
N GLU A 112 12.33 -5.63 6.36
CA GLU A 112 12.18 -4.20 6.20
C GLU A 112 10.95 -3.73 6.98
N ARG A 113 11.12 -2.64 7.74
CA ARG A 113 10.09 -2.12 8.65
C ARG A 113 9.26 -0.99 8.06
N GLN A 114 9.62 -0.51 6.87
CA GLN A 114 8.94 0.59 6.22
C GLN A 114 8.50 0.19 4.83
N ALA A 115 7.28 0.56 4.47
CA ALA A 115 6.75 0.40 3.12
C ALA A 115 6.78 1.74 2.39
N GLU A 116 7.19 1.70 1.12
CA GLU A 116 7.01 2.83 0.22
C GLU A 116 5.56 2.88 -0.27
N GLN A 117 5.01 1.72 -0.64
CA GLN A 117 3.67 1.62 -1.17
C GLN A 117 3.11 0.23 -0.95
N LEU A 118 1.80 0.15 -0.74
CA LEU A 118 1.07 -1.10 -0.64
C LEU A 118 -0.25 -0.91 -1.40
N LYS A 119 -0.55 -1.86 -2.29
CA LYS A 119 -1.78 -1.83 -3.08
C LYS A 119 -2.69 -2.97 -2.66
N LEU A 120 -3.96 -2.64 -2.43
CA LEU A 120 -5.01 -3.61 -2.10
C LEU A 120 -5.88 -3.87 -3.32
N ASP A 121 -6.42 -5.09 -3.40
CA ASP A 121 -7.42 -5.44 -4.42
C ASP A 121 -8.83 -5.09 -3.93
N GLU A 122 -9.85 -5.41 -4.73
CA GLU A 122 -11.25 -5.13 -4.40
C GLU A 122 -11.73 -5.87 -3.15
N GLN A 123 -11.08 -6.98 -2.82
CA GLN A 123 -11.43 -7.80 -1.66
C GLN A 123 -10.64 -7.41 -0.40
N GLY A 124 -9.79 -6.38 -0.49
CA GLY A 124 -8.96 -5.94 0.63
C GLY A 124 -7.69 -6.75 0.82
N LYS A 125 -7.36 -7.64 -0.12
CA LYS A 125 -6.10 -8.39 -0.11
C LYS A 125 -4.98 -7.58 -0.74
N ILE A 126 -3.75 -7.80 -0.28
CA ILE A 126 -2.59 -7.11 -0.82
C ILE A 126 -2.22 -7.72 -2.17
N LYS A 127 -2.18 -6.90 -3.21
CA LYS A 127 -1.80 -7.32 -4.56
C LYS A 127 -0.42 -6.85 -4.99
N GLU A 128 0.18 -5.94 -4.27
CA GLU A 128 1.54 -5.46 -4.51
C GLU A 128 2.08 -4.82 -3.24
N LEU A 129 3.35 -5.07 -2.94
CA LEU A 129 4.02 -4.50 -1.77
C LEU A 129 5.37 -3.94 -2.19
N GLU A 130 5.62 -2.68 -1.84
CA GLU A 130 6.87 -1.99 -2.11
C GLU A 130 7.47 -1.57 -0.78
N LEU A 131 8.63 -2.13 -0.46
CA LEU A 131 9.33 -1.92 0.81
C LEU A 131 10.53 -1.01 0.63
N LEU A 132 10.90 -0.31 1.68
CA LEU A 132 12.13 0.49 1.72
C LEU A 132 13.24 -0.31 2.39
N LYS A 133 14.37 -0.43 1.71
CA LYS A 133 15.55 -1.09 2.28
C LYS A 133 16.14 -0.22 3.39
N GLN A 134 16.43 -0.84 4.49
CA GLN A 134 17.03 -0.18 5.65
C GLN A 134 18.52 -0.49 5.77
#